data_89f5a49d5f642cf4b757e9e5c2f85239
#
_entry.id   89f5a49d5f642cf4b757e9e5c2f85239
#
_cell.length_a   1.000
_cell.length_b   1.000
_cell.length_c   1.000
_cell.angle_alpha   90.00
_cell.angle_beta   90.00
_cell.angle_gamma   90.00
#
_symmetry.space_group_name_H-M   'P 1'
#
loop_
_entity.id
_entity.type
_entity.pdbx_description
1 polymer ?
#
loop_
_entity_poly.entity_id
_entity_poly.type
_entity_poly.pdbx_seq_one_letter_code
_entity_poly.pdbx_strand_id
1 'polypeptide(L)'
;FGTHEYFEPCRQLGCKTYVNGNLGSGTVQEMSEWVEYMTFNGVSPMADLRKQNGHEEPWKVDYFGVGNENWGCGGNMTPQYYGNEYRRYQTYVRNYDGAAPIKKICCGANIDDYHWTKNVLDVAFDHTPEQLHGFMDGISLHYYVHPEGWEIKGSATDYDEEVWYKTLNKAYYMETLVRRHSDIIDQYDPDKKVGLMVDEWGTWFACEPGTNPGFLYQQSTVRDALVAGVTLNIFNKHCDRVKMANIAQMVNVLQAVILTEGEKMVKTPTYHVFHMYRHHQGAELLNSTLSGSGEVG
;
A
#
# COMPACT_ATOMS: atom_id res chain seq x y z
N PHE A 1 10.07 -15.33 -8.26
CA PHE A 1 9.15 -15.13 -7.14
C PHE A 1 7.74 -15.08 -7.70
N GLY A 2 6.95 -16.07 -7.40
CA GLY A 2 5.61 -16.26 -7.98
C GLY A 2 4.53 -16.39 -6.89
N THR A 3 3.35 -16.84 -7.32
CA THR A 3 2.17 -16.97 -6.45
C THR A 3 2.45 -17.85 -5.24
N HIS A 4 3.03 -19.04 -5.44
CA HIS A 4 3.31 -19.99 -4.36
C HIS A 4 4.33 -19.41 -3.35
N GLU A 5 5.42 -18.82 -3.85
CA GLU A 5 6.47 -18.21 -3.01
C GLU A 5 5.96 -16.99 -2.24
N TYR A 6 4.93 -16.31 -2.72
CA TYR A 6 4.29 -15.21 -1.99
C TYR A 6 3.41 -15.70 -0.85
N PHE A 7 2.57 -16.70 -1.09
CA PHE A 7 1.64 -17.17 -0.08
C PHE A 7 2.32 -17.96 1.04
N GLU A 8 3.46 -18.60 0.78
CA GLU A 8 4.14 -19.40 1.80
C GLU A 8 4.66 -18.56 2.99
N PRO A 9 5.41 -17.45 2.81
CA PRO A 9 5.75 -16.57 3.93
C PRO A 9 4.52 -15.94 4.60
N CYS A 10 3.46 -15.61 3.86
CA CYS A 10 2.23 -15.11 4.47
C CYS A 10 1.62 -16.15 5.43
N ARG A 11 1.60 -17.42 5.01
CA ARG A 11 1.15 -18.55 5.85
C ARG A 11 2.03 -18.73 7.09
N GLN A 12 3.36 -18.68 6.94
CA GLN A 12 4.29 -18.84 8.05
C GLN A 12 4.17 -17.72 9.08
N LEU A 13 3.97 -16.47 8.60
CA LEU A 13 3.82 -15.28 9.45
C LEU A 13 2.41 -15.13 10.03
N GLY A 14 1.42 -15.82 9.47
CA GLY A 14 0.02 -15.67 9.85
C GLY A 14 -0.55 -14.28 9.51
N CYS A 15 0.02 -13.59 8.52
CA CYS A 15 -0.44 -12.27 8.09
C CYS A 15 -1.54 -12.35 7.03
N LYS A 16 -2.26 -11.24 6.86
CA LYS A 16 -3.21 -11.08 5.76
C LYS A 16 -2.47 -10.92 4.44
N THR A 17 -3.15 -11.29 3.36
CA THR A 17 -2.61 -11.24 2.01
C THR A 17 -3.15 -10.04 1.25
N TYR A 18 -2.28 -9.36 0.50
CA TYR A 18 -2.62 -8.29 -0.42
C TYR A 18 -1.85 -8.48 -1.73
N VAL A 19 -2.57 -8.73 -2.81
CA VAL A 19 -2.02 -8.90 -4.16
C VAL A 19 -2.62 -7.89 -5.11
N ASN A 20 -1.88 -7.49 -6.16
CA ASN A 20 -2.33 -6.48 -7.12
C ASN A 20 -2.45 -7.08 -8.53
N GLY A 21 -3.57 -6.80 -9.19
CA GLY A 21 -3.78 -7.13 -10.60
C GLY A 21 -3.10 -6.14 -11.53
N ASN A 22 -2.61 -6.62 -12.66
CA ASN A 22 -1.96 -5.81 -13.69
C ASN A 22 -3.00 -5.21 -14.65
N LEU A 23 -3.33 -3.94 -14.48
CA LEU A 23 -4.21 -3.20 -15.39
C LEU A 23 -3.44 -2.48 -16.50
N GLY A 24 -2.14 -2.26 -16.33
CA GLY A 24 -1.32 -1.50 -17.29
C GLY A 24 -1.10 -2.23 -18.60
N SER A 25 -0.74 -3.50 -18.53
CA SER A 25 -0.43 -4.35 -19.69
C SER A 25 -1.16 -5.69 -19.69
N GLY A 26 -1.81 -6.06 -18.59
CA GLY A 26 -2.62 -7.28 -18.48
C GLY A 26 -4.03 -7.11 -19.01
N THR A 27 -4.73 -8.22 -19.17
CA THR A 27 -6.13 -8.28 -19.59
C THR A 27 -7.05 -8.60 -18.41
N VAL A 28 -8.34 -8.27 -18.53
CA VAL A 28 -9.38 -8.67 -17.57
C VAL A 28 -9.40 -10.19 -17.41
N GLN A 29 -9.22 -10.92 -18.50
CA GLN A 29 -9.21 -12.39 -18.49
C GLN A 29 -8.06 -12.92 -17.65
N GLU A 30 -6.82 -12.48 -17.90
CA GLU A 30 -5.64 -12.92 -17.13
C GLU A 30 -5.81 -12.65 -15.63
N MET A 31 -6.33 -11.47 -15.27
CA MET A 31 -6.60 -11.14 -13.86
C MET A 31 -7.68 -12.06 -13.27
N SER A 32 -8.78 -12.28 -13.98
CA SER A 32 -9.87 -13.16 -13.54
C SER A 32 -9.38 -14.59 -13.36
N GLU A 33 -8.60 -15.11 -14.31
CA GLU A 33 -8.01 -16.44 -14.26
C GLU A 33 -7.02 -16.57 -13.09
N TRP A 34 -6.24 -15.52 -12.80
CA TRP A 34 -5.34 -15.53 -11.64
C TRP A 34 -6.09 -15.55 -10.31
N VAL A 35 -7.19 -14.80 -10.19
CA VAL A 35 -8.08 -14.85 -9.01
C VAL A 35 -8.67 -16.26 -8.84
N GLU A 36 -9.12 -16.89 -9.94
CA GLU A 36 -9.62 -18.26 -9.95
C GLU A 36 -8.54 -19.26 -9.53
N TYR A 37 -7.33 -19.15 -10.11
CA TYR A 37 -6.18 -19.96 -9.74
C TYR A 37 -5.89 -19.92 -8.24
N MET A 38 -5.91 -18.72 -7.66
CA MET A 38 -5.61 -18.55 -6.24
C MET A 38 -6.71 -19.06 -5.32
N THR A 39 -7.98 -18.86 -5.68
CA THR A 39 -9.07 -18.90 -4.68
C THR A 39 -10.16 -19.93 -4.94
N PHE A 40 -10.26 -20.53 -6.14
CA PHE A 40 -11.34 -21.46 -6.45
C PHE A 40 -10.99 -22.88 -6.02
N ASN A 41 -11.90 -23.50 -5.23
CA ASN A 41 -11.76 -24.89 -4.76
C ASN A 41 -12.60 -25.91 -5.55
N GLY A 42 -13.15 -25.50 -6.68
CA GLY A 42 -13.93 -26.40 -7.56
C GLY A 42 -13.13 -27.08 -8.65
N VAL A 43 -13.83 -27.49 -9.71
CA VAL A 43 -13.27 -28.06 -10.92
C VAL A 43 -13.25 -26.99 -12.01
N SER A 44 -12.06 -26.56 -12.41
CA SER A 44 -11.87 -25.62 -13.51
C SER A 44 -10.44 -25.68 -14.03
N PRO A 45 -10.17 -25.16 -15.25
CA PRO A 45 -8.82 -25.17 -15.79
C PRO A 45 -7.78 -24.52 -14.86
N MET A 46 -8.14 -23.41 -14.17
CA MET A 46 -7.19 -22.70 -13.31
C MET A 46 -7.01 -23.37 -11.94
N ALA A 47 -8.07 -23.95 -11.36
CA ALA A 47 -7.97 -24.77 -10.17
C ALA A 47 -7.15 -26.05 -10.41
N ASP A 48 -7.36 -26.70 -11.56
CA ASP A 48 -6.59 -27.88 -11.95
C ASP A 48 -5.11 -27.52 -12.21
N LEU A 49 -4.83 -26.38 -12.83
CA LEU A 49 -3.46 -25.88 -13.01
C LEU A 49 -2.75 -25.62 -11.68
N ARG A 50 -3.45 -25.02 -10.69
CA ARG A 50 -2.89 -24.87 -9.32
C ARG A 50 -2.49 -26.21 -8.73
N LYS A 51 -3.36 -27.23 -8.83
CA LYS A 51 -3.10 -28.58 -8.33
C LYS A 51 -1.92 -29.23 -9.05
N GLN A 52 -1.87 -29.10 -10.36
CA GLN A 52 -0.74 -29.59 -11.19
C GLN A 52 0.58 -28.92 -10.77
N ASN A 53 0.53 -27.65 -10.38
CA ASN A 53 1.68 -26.91 -9.88
C ASN A 53 2.01 -27.24 -8.40
N GLY A 54 1.35 -28.23 -7.81
CA GLY A 54 1.68 -28.78 -6.49
C GLY A 54 0.95 -28.15 -5.31
N HIS A 55 -0.12 -27.37 -5.55
CA HIS A 55 -0.90 -26.81 -4.44
C HIS A 55 -2.39 -27.20 -4.55
N GLU A 56 -2.79 -28.20 -3.77
CA GLU A 56 -4.13 -28.78 -3.84
C GLU A 56 -5.21 -27.78 -3.41
N GLU A 57 -5.05 -27.19 -2.22
CA GLU A 57 -6.02 -26.28 -1.63
C GLU A 57 -5.87 -24.84 -2.17
N PRO A 58 -6.96 -24.06 -2.25
CA PRO A 58 -6.85 -22.64 -2.59
C PRO A 58 -6.22 -21.84 -1.46
N TRP A 59 -5.67 -20.68 -1.81
CA TRP A 59 -5.25 -19.69 -0.82
C TRP A 59 -6.40 -18.74 -0.49
N LYS A 60 -6.32 -18.14 0.69
CA LYS A 60 -7.15 -17.01 1.06
C LYS A 60 -6.50 -15.73 0.55
N VAL A 61 -7.22 -14.96 -0.24
CA VAL A 61 -6.86 -13.59 -0.62
C VAL A 61 -7.71 -12.63 0.21
N ASP A 62 -7.07 -11.87 1.12
CA ASP A 62 -7.79 -10.92 1.97
C ASP A 62 -8.06 -9.62 1.23
N TYR A 63 -7.07 -9.10 0.49
CA TYR A 63 -7.15 -7.86 -0.27
C TYR A 63 -6.64 -8.04 -1.69
N PHE A 64 -7.30 -7.40 -2.63
CA PHE A 64 -6.90 -7.39 -4.04
C PHE A 64 -6.88 -5.96 -4.56
N GLY A 65 -5.69 -5.47 -4.91
CA GLY A 65 -5.50 -4.20 -5.58
C GLY A 65 -5.86 -4.32 -7.05
N VAL A 66 -6.79 -3.50 -7.50
CA VAL A 66 -7.19 -3.43 -8.90
C VAL A 66 -6.35 -2.37 -9.59
N GLY A 67 -5.11 -2.73 -9.90
CA GLY A 67 -4.07 -1.86 -10.41
C GLY A 67 -3.13 -1.33 -9.34
N ASN A 68 -2.04 -0.70 -9.77
CA ASN A 68 -1.06 -0.01 -8.95
C ASN A 68 -0.44 1.11 -9.77
N GLU A 69 -0.37 2.33 -9.19
CA GLU A 69 0.24 3.51 -9.83
C GLU A 69 -0.20 3.75 -11.29
N ASN A 70 -1.49 3.56 -11.56
CA ASN A 70 -2.02 3.63 -12.93
C ASN A 70 -1.91 5.04 -13.56
N TRP A 71 -1.71 6.06 -12.73
CA TRP A 71 -1.35 7.42 -13.15
C TRP A 71 0.08 7.53 -13.72
N GLY A 72 0.95 6.58 -13.42
CA GLY A 72 2.37 6.55 -13.81
C GLY A 72 2.77 5.22 -14.43
N CYS A 73 3.68 4.50 -13.80
CA CYS A 73 4.26 3.25 -14.32
C CYS A 73 3.22 2.13 -14.52
N GLY A 74 2.09 2.18 -13.84
CA GLY A 74 0.99 1.22 -13.99
C GLY A 74 0.07 1.48 -15.19
N GLY A 75 0.47 2.31 -16.17
CA GLY A 75 -0.29 2.48 -17.41
C GLY A 75 -0.44 3.90 -17.92
N ASN A 76 0.08 4.92 -17.20
CA ASN A 76 0.02 6.34 -17.59
C ASN A 76 -1.39 6.80 -17.99
N MET A 77 -2.36 6.47 -17.14
CA MET A 77 -3.79 6.69 -17.40
C MET A 77 -4.26 8.05 -16.85
N THR A 78 -5.31 8.59 -17.44
CA THR A 78 -6.09 9.65 -16.80
C THR A 78 -6.99 9.06 -15.72
N PRO A 79 -7.39 9.82 -14.67
CA PRO A 79 -8.23 9.29 -13.60
C PRO A 79 -9.60 8.81 -14.10
N GLN A 80 -10.17 9.44 -15.14
CA GLN A 80 -11.43 9.00 -15.73
C GLN A 80 -11.28 7.67 -16.47
N TYR A 81 -10.18 7.48 -17.22
CA TYR A 81 -9.92 6.23 -17.91
C TYR A 81 -9.69 5.10 -16.90
N TYR A 82 -8.84 5.33 -15.90
CA TYR A 82 -8.63 4.36 -14.83
C TYR A 82 -9.92 4.04 -14.07
N GLY A 83 -10.74 5.02 -13.73
CA GLY A 83 -12.02 4.81 -13.06
C GLY A 83 -12.95 3.86 -13.84
N ASN A 84 -12.99 3.98 -15.18
CA ASN A 84 -13.74 3.06 -16.06
C ASN A 84 -13.10 1.66 -16.09
N GLU A 85 -11.76 1.58 -16.19
CA GLU A 85 -11.05 0.30 -16.12
C GLU A 85 -11.23 -0.36 -14.75
N TYR A 86 -11.17 0.40 -13.65
CA TYR A 86 -11.47 -0.11 -12.31
C TYR A 86 -12.85 -0.76 -12.25
N ARG A 87 -13.91 -0.08 -12.73
CA ARG A 87 -15.28 -0.62 -12.78
C ARG A 87 -15.33 -1.94 -13.54
N ARG A 88 -14.63 -2.02 -14.67
CA ARG A 88 -14.58 -3.21 -15.52
C ARG A 88 -13.83 -4.35 -14.83
N TYR A 89 -12.61 -4.10 -14.38
CA TYR A 89 -11.74 -5.14 -13.80
C TYR A 89 -12.26 -5.66 -12.46
N GLN A 90 -12.70 -4.78 -11.55
CA GLN A 90 -13.22 -5.21 -10.25
C GLN A 90 -14.42 -6.14 -10.35
N THR A 91 -15.21 -6.04 -11.42
CA THR A 91 -16.35 -6.94 -11.68
C THR A 91 -15.92 -8.40 -11.79
N TYR A 92 -14.72 -8.64 -12.26
CA TYR A 92 -14.17 -9.97 -12.48
C TYR A 92 -13.25 -10.47 -11.35
N VAL A 93 -13.05 -9.68 -10.30
CA VAL A 93 -12.50 -10.17 -9.02
C VAL A 93 -13.64 -10.84 -8.27
N ARG A 94 -13.78 -12.14 -8.49
CA ARG A 94 -14.92 -12.93 -7.99
C ARG A 94 -14.62 -13.55 -6.64
N ASN A 95 -15.67 -13.71 -5.84
CA ASN A 95 -15.63 -14.51 -4.64
C ASN A 95 -16.17 -15.90 -4.98
N TYR A 96 -15.37 -16.95 -4.79
CA TYR A 96 -15.74 -18.31 -5.06
C TYR A 96 -16.14 -19.02 -3.77
N ASP A 97 -17.16 -19.88 -3.85
CA ASP A 97 -17.51 -20.94 -2.87
C ASP A 97 -17.68 -20.50 -1.41
N GLY A 98 -18.32 -19.37 -1.17
CA GLY A 98 -18.63 -18.93 0.20
C GLY A 98 -17.42 -18.57 1.04
N ALA A 99 -16.23 -18.46 0.44
CA ALA A 99 -15.04 -17.91 1.09
C ALA A 99 -15.31 -16.48 1.57
N ALA A 100 -14.54 -16.02 2.56
CA ALA A 100 -14.61 -14.63 3.00
C ALA A 100 -14.37 -13.70 1.79
N PRO A 101 -15.21 -12.65 1.60
CA PRO A 101 -15.10 -11.80 0.43
C PRO A 101 -13.72 -11.16 0.29
N ILE A 102 -13.19 -11.18 -0.92
CA ILE A 102 -11.98 -10.46 -1.27
C ILE A 102 -12.27 -8.95 -1.21
N LYS A 103 -11.51 -8.22 -0.41
CA LYS A 103 -11.62 -6.77 -0.34
C LYS A 103 -10.91 -6.12 -1.52
N LYS A 104 -11.63 -5.28 -2.27
CA LYS A 104 -11.15 -4.64 -3.51
C LYS A 104 -10.59 -3.27 -3.20
N ILE A 105 -9.33 -3.05 -3.59
CA ILE A 105 -8.64 -1.79 -3.39
C ILE A 105 -8.47 -1.09 -4.73
N CYS A 106 -9.00 0.11 -4.84
CA CYS A 106 -8.88 0.98 -5.98
C CYS A 106 -7.51 1.67 -5.96
N CYS A 107 -6.83 1.79 -7.11
CA CYS A 107 -5.60 2.57 -7.20
C CYS A 107 -5.88 4.06 -6.96
N GLY A 108 -5.37 4.58 -5.87
CA GLY A 108 -5.50 5.97 -5.47
C GLY A 108 -4.33 6.83 -5.93
N ALA A 109 -4.22 8.00 -5.33
CA ALA A 109 -3.34 9.07 -5.76
C ALA A 109 -1.88 8.88 -5.34
N ASN A 110 -1.00 9.57 -6.04
CA ASN A 110 0.33 9.90 -5.58
C ASN A 110 0.30 11.25 -4.85
N ILE A 111 0.81 11.28 -3.62
CA ILE A 111 0.97 12.50 -2.81
C ILE A 111 -0.35 13.29 -2.75
N ASP A 112 -0.32 14.54 -3.18
CA ASP A 112 -1.43 15.50 -3.15
C ASP A 112 -2.19 15.63 -4.48
N ASP A 113 -2.16 14.58 -5.31
CA ASP A 113 -3.01 14.56 -6.50
C ASP A 113 -4.49 14.33 -6.10
N TYR A 114 -5.08 15.34 -5.47
CA TYR A 114 -6.49 15.37 -5.10
C TYR A 114 -7.42 15.30 -6.32
N HIS A 115 -6.92 15.73 -7.48
CA HIS A 115 -7.64 15.62 -8.75
C HIS A 115 -7.83 14.14 -9.13
N TRP A 116 -6.78 13.29 -8.97
CA TRP A 116 -6.89 11.86 -9.20
C TRP A 116 -7.96 11.25 -8.29
N THR A 117 -7.84 11.45 -6.98
CA THR A 117 -8.79 10.88 -6.00
C THR A 117 -10.23 11.26 -6.32
N LYS A 118 -10.49 12.56 -6.54
CA LYS A 118 -11.84 13.04 -6.85
C LYS A 118 -12.39 12.42 -8.13
N ASN A 119 -11.65 12.48 -9.22
CA ASN A 119 -12.17 12.05 -10.53
C ASN A 119 -12.31 10.51 -10.64
N VAL A 120 -11.46 9.74 -9.98
CA VAL A 120 -11.65 8.28 -9.88
C VAL A 120 -12.94 7.96 -9.15
N LEU A 121 -13.20 8.64 -8.01
CA LEU A 121 -14.43 8.43 -7.24
C LEU A 121 -15.68 8.94 -8.01
N ASP A 122 -15.61 10.06 -8.72
CA ASP A 122 -16.68 10.53 -9.59
C ASP A 122 -17.14 9.44 -10.58
N VAL A 123 -16.17 8.75 -11.20
CA VAL A 123 -16.47 7.68 -12.17
C VAL A 123 -16.91 6.39 -11.47
N ALA A 124 -16.21 6.00 -10.38
CA ALA A 124 -16.50 4.74 -9.70
C ALA A 124 -17.88 4.72 -9.03
N PHE A 125 -18.32 5.87 -8.48
CA PHE A 125 -19.62 6.02 -7.81
C PHE A 125 -20.74 6.51 -8.73
N ASP A 126 -20.43 6.81 -10.01
CA ASP A 126 -21.44 7.18 -10.99
C ASP A 126 -22.25 5.96 -11.44
N HIS A 127 -23.50 5.90 -11.04
CA HIS A 127 -24.41 4.80 -11.40
C HIS A 127 -25.89 5.23 -11.33
N THR A 128 -26.73 4.53 -12.10
CA THR A 128 -28.18 4.53 -11.93
C THR A 128 -28.61 3.34 -11.06
N PRO A 129 -29.87 3.32 -10.54
CA PRO A 129 -30.36 2.18 -9.76
C PRO A 129 -30.29 0.82 -10.48
N GLU A 130 -30.31 0.83 -11.81
CA GLU A 130 -30.26 -0.37 -12.64
C GLU A 130 -28.84 -0.79 -13.02
N GLN A 131 -27.84 0.04 -12.71
CA GLN A 131 -26.45 -0.23 -13.06
C GLN A 131 -25.63 -0.69 -11.85
N LEU A 132 -24.74 -1.64 -12.09
CA LEU A 132 -23.64 -1.91 -11.17
C LEU A 132 -22.62 -0.77 -11.25
N HIS A 133 -21.98 -0.47 -10.14
CA HIS A 133 -20.94 0.55 -10.06
C HIS A 133 -19.59 -0.03 -9.59
N GLY A 134 -18.60 0.82 -9.42
CA GLY A 134 -17.27 0.41 -8.99
C GLY A 134 -17.18 0.14 -7.49
N PHE A 135 -17.62 -1.02 -7.06
CA PHE A 135 -17.51 -1.44 -5.65
C PHE A 135 -16.06 -1.45 -5.19
N MET A 136 -15.77 -0.79 -4.08
CA MET A 136 -14.46 -0.79 -3.45
C MET A 136 -14.58 -0.86 -1.92
N ASP A 137 -13.61 -1.55 -1.30
CA ASP A 137 -13.43 -1.56 0.16
C ASP A 137 -12.38 -0.54 0.60
N GLY A 138 -11.59 -0.06 -0.34
CA GLY A 138 -10.59 0.96 -0.11
C GLY A 138 -10.04 1.59 -1.38
N ILE A 139 -9.39 2.73 -1.18
CA ILE A 139 -8.61 3.44 -2.20
C ILE A 139 -7.21 3.68 -1.68
N SER A 140 -6.19 3.47 -2.53
CA SER A 140 -4.81 3.57 -2.09
C SER A 140 -4.28 5.01 -2.04
N LEU A 141 -3.15 5.19 -1.35
CA LEU A 141 -2.39 6.44 -1.32
C LEU A 141 -0.91 6.11 -1.23
N HIS A 142 -0.10 6.72 -2.07
CA HIS A 142 1.35 6.61 -2.04
C HIS A 142 2.01 7.92 -1.63
N TYR A 143 2.98 7.84 -0.73
CA TYR A 143 3.81 8.98 -0.36
C TYR A 143 5.19 8.58 0.12
N TYR A 144 6.22 9.06 -0.57
CA TYR A 144 7.62 8.92 -0.17
C TYR A 144 8.21 10.23 0.31
N VAL A 145 8.98 10.17 1.39
CA VAL A 145 9.75 11.29 1.89
C VAL A 145 11.07 11.39 1.12
N HIS A 146 11.20 12.46 0.34
CA HIS A 146 12.43 12.85 -0.36
C HIS A 146 12.94 14.16 0.24
N PRO A 147 13.96 14.17 1.13
CA PRO A 147 14.40 15.40 1.78
C PRO A 147 14.84 16.49 0.80
N GLU A 148 15.53 16.10 -0.27
CA GLU A 148 16.04 17.03 -1.30
C GLU A 148 15.17 17.10 -2.56
N GLY A 149 13.96 16.50 -2.56
CA GLY A 149 13.05 16.43 -3.70
C GLY A 149 13.30 15.23 -4.61
N TRP A 150 12.46 15.10 -5.62
CA TRP A 150 12.44 13.91 -6.48
C TRP A 150 13.75 13.69 -7.26
N GLU A 151 14.34 14.75 -7.80
CA GLU A 151 15.50 14.64 -8.69
C GLU A 151 16.77 14.20 -7.94
N ILE A 152 17.01 14.78 -6.76
CA ILE A 152 18.23 14.56 -5.98
C ILE A 152 18.02 13.44 -4.94
N LYS A 153 16.85 13.40 -4.31
CA LYS A 153 16.42 12.54 -3.21
C LYS A 153 17.18 12.72 -1.89
N GLY A 154 18.47 13.08 -1.94
CA GLY A 154 19.35 13.20 -0.78
C GLY A 154 20.01 11.89 -0.36
N SER A 155 21.11 11.98 0.38
CA SER A 155 21.83 10.81 0.89
C SER A 155 21.13 10.17 2.09
N ALA A 156 21.24 8.85 2.18
CA ALA A 156 20.75 8.10 3.33
C ALA A 156 21.62 8.33 4.58
N THR A 157 22.93 8.57 4.41
CA THR A 157 23.92 8.61 5.50
C THR A 157 24.70 9.90 5.62
N ASP A 158 24.88 10.64 4.52
CA ASP A 158 25.61 11.92 4.49
C ASP A 158 24.61 13.07 4.45
N TYR A 159 24.28 13.63 5.61
CA TYR A 159 23.34 14.72 5.78
C TYR A 159 23.64 15.52 7.06
N ASP A 160 23.33 16.79 7.04
CA ASP A 160 23.45 17.69 8.18
C ASP A 160 22.15 17.76 9.02
N GLU A 161 22.17 18.59 10.04
CA GLU A 161 21.03 18.81 10.95
C GLU A 161 19.81 19.42 10.22
N GLU A 162 20.03 20.29 9.25
CA GLU A 162 18.96 20.89 8.46
C GLU A 162 18.20 19.81 7.66
N VAL A 163 18.92 18.94 6.96
CA VAL A 163 18.34 17.84 6.19
C VAL A 163 17.65 16.83 7.12
N TRP A 164 18.16 16.61 8.32
CA TRP A 164 17.51 15.79 9.34
C TRP A 164 16.11 16.32 9.66
N TYR A 165 15.99 17.59 10.07
CA TYR A 165 14.71 18.19 10.41
C TYR A 165 13.78 18.31 9.21
N LYS A 166 14.32 18.65 8.03
CA LYS A 166 13.57 18.69 6.78
C LYS A 166 12.93 17.33 6.45
N THR A 167 13.66 16.24 6.67
CA THR A 167 13.12 14.89 6.48
C THR A 167 11.95 14.61 7.41
N LEU A 168 12.08 14.94 8.69
CA LEU A 168 11.01 14.74 9.67
C LEU A 168 9.79 15.64 9.40
N ASN A 169 10.02 16.90 9.03
CA ASN A 169 8.92 17.80 8.64
C ASN A 169 8.16 17.28 7.41
N LYS A 170 8.85 16.69 6.43
CA LYS A 170 8.19 16.03 5.29
C LYS A 170 7.41 14.80 5.72
N ALA A 171 7.84 14.05 6.75
CA ALA A 171 7.04 12.95 7.29
C ALA A 171 5.71 13.45 7.88
N TYR A 172 5.70 14.59 8.55
CA TYR A 172 4.46 15.21 9.07
C TYR A 172 3.48 15.63 7.96
N TYR A 173 3.93 15.85 6.74
CA TYR A 173 3.04 16.15 5.61
C TYR A 173 2.01 15.04 5.36
N MET A 174 2.29 13.81 5.77
CA MET A 174 1.32 12.70 5.72
C MET A 174 0.01 13.04 6.44
N GLU A 175 0.03 13.81 7.52
CA GLU A 175 -1.18 14.28 8.21
C GLU A 175 -2.10 15.07 7.27
N THR A 176 -1.52 15.98 6.49
CA THR A 176 -2.25 16.78 5.52
C THR A 176 -2.82 15.91 4.39
N LEU A 177 -2.03 14.95 3.90
CA LEU A 177 -2.45 14.05 2.83
C LEU A 177 -3.62 13.17 3.28
N VAL A 178 -3.48 12.48 4.41
CA VAL A 178 -4.54 11.62 4.97
C VAL A 178 -5.83 12.41 5.17
N ARG A 179 -5.75 13.58 5.79
CA ARG A 179 -6.93 14.42 6.05
C ARG A 179 -7.61 14.86 4.74
N ARG A 180 -6.85 15.43 3.79
CA ARG A 180 -7.45 15.99 2.56
C ARG A 180 -8.00 14.91 1.62
N HIS A 181 -7.33 13.76 1.50
CA HIS A 181 -7.90 12.63 0.75
C HIS A 181 -9.14 12.08 1.44
N SER A 182 -9.14 11.98 2.77
CA SER A 182 -10.32 11.57 3.54
C SER A 182 -11.50 12.52 3.34
N ASP A 183 -11.27 13.85 3.37
CA ASP A 183 -12.31 14.86 3.12
C ASP A 183 -12.96 14.70 1.72
N ILE A 184 -12.20 14.25 0.73
CA ILE A 184 -12.74 13.95 -0.60
C ILE A 184 -13.55 12.65 -0.56
N ILE A 185 -13.02 11.59 0.06
CA ILE A 185 -13.71 10.30 0.15
C ILE A 185 -15.04 10.44 0.92
N ASP A 186 -15.06 11.26 1.98
CA ASP A 186 -16.27 11.52 2.79
C ASP A 186 -17.45 12.09 1.96
N GLN A 187 -17.19 12.74 0.82
CA GLN A 187 -18.24 13.24 -0.08
C GLN A 187 -19.00 12.10 -0.78
N TYR A 188 -18.38 10.92 -0.94
CA TYR A 188 -18.94 9.73 -1.60
C TYR A 188 -19.33 8.64 -0.59
N ASP A 189 -18.63 8.58 0.52
CA ASP A 189 -18.79 7.57 1.57
C ASP A 189 -18.71 8.20 2.98
N PRO A 190 -19.78 8.92 3.39
CA PRO A 190 -19.83 9.55 4.71
C PRO A 190 -19.85 8.54 5.87
N ASP A 191 -20.27 7.31 5.61
CA ASP A 191 -20.31 6.22 6.59
C ASP A 191 -18.93 5.58 6.84
N LYS A 192 -17.88 6.03 6.13
CA LYS A 192 -16.49 5.54 6.25
C LYS A 192 -16.32 4.03 6.04
N LYS A 193 -17.06 3.47 5.07
CA LYS A 193 -16.96 2.07 4.65
C LYS A 193 -15.76 1.82 3.74
N VAL A 194 -15.39 2.82 2.91
CA VAL A 194 -14.23 2.81 2.04
C VAL A 194 -13.00 3.25 2.83
N GLY A 195 -12.05 2.34 3.06
CA GLY A 195 -10.80 2.65 3.75
C GLY A 195 -9.83 3.44 2.88
N LEU A 196 -9.04 4.34 3.49
CA LEU A 196 -7.82 4.86 2.88
C LEU A 196 -6.70 3.85 3.18
N MET A 197 -6.11 3.29 2.12
CA MET A 197 -5.05 2.29 2.19
C MET A 197 -3.73 2.97 1.81
N VAL A 198 -2.93 3.34 2.80
CA VAL A 198 -1.60 3.89 2.53
C VAL A 198 -0.66 2.72 2.29
N ASP A 199 -0.81 2.12 1.13
CA ASP A 199 -0.20 0.84 0.79
C ASP A 199 1.22 0.96 0.22
N GLU A 200 1.71 2.21 0.04
CA GLU A 200 3.10 2.48 -0.30
C GLU A 200 3.57 3.80 0.34
N TRP A 201 4.49 3.70 1.30
CA TRP A 201 5.03 4.87 2.00
C TRP A 201 6.40 4.57 2.61
N GLY A 202 7.13 5.62 2.95
CA GLY A 202 8.43 5.53 3.62
C GLY A 202 9.39 6.61 3.15
N THR A 203 10.68 6.40 3.42
CA THR A 203 11.77 7.23 2.90
C THR A 203 12.26 6.67 1.56
N TRP A 204 12.57 7.58 0.64
CA TRP A 204 13.24 7.22 -0.60
C TRP A 204 14.42 8.16 -0.83
N PHE A 205 15.61 7.68 -0.50
CA PHE A 205 16.86 8.40 -0.71
C PHE A 205 17.54 7.95 -2.01
N ALA A 206 18.66 8.61 -2.34
CA ALA A 206 19.53 8.15 -3.41
C ALA A 206 20.07 6.76 -3.07
N CYS A 207 20.22 5.92 -4.10
CA CYS A 207 20.79 4.59 -3.93
C CYS A 207 22.24 4.68 -3.41
N GLU A 208 22.63 3.71 -2.59
CA GLU A 208 24.00 3.65 -2.09
C GLU A 208 25.00 3.54 -3.24
N PRO A 209 26.12 4.30 -3.19
CA PRO A 209 27.16 4.24 -4.19
C PRO A 209 27.68 2.81 -4.39
N GLY A 210 27.88 2.42 -5.65
CA GLY A 210 28.38 1.08 -6.01
C GLY A 210 27.32 -0.01 -6.05
N THR A 211 26.06 0.29 -5.72
CA THR A 211 24.92 -0.64 -5.88
C THR A 211 24.22 -0.43 -7.22
N ASN A 212 23.44 -1.43 -7.65
CA ASN A 212 22.60 -1.28 -8.83
C ASN A 212 21.43 -0.35 -8.50
N PRO A 213 21.31 0.83 -9.15
CA PRO A 213 20.25 1.79 -8.85
C PRO A 213 18.84 1.27 -9.11
N GLY A 214 18.67 0.27 -9.98
CA GLY A 214 17.38 -0.37 -10.22
C GLY A 214 16.85 -1.20 -9.05
N PHE A 215 17.71 -1.54 -8.08
CA PHE A 215 17.30 -2.27 -6.87
C PHE A 215 16.95 -1.36 -5.70
N LEU A 216 17.11 -0.05 -5.84
CA LEU A 216 16.70 0.97 -4.87
C LEU A 216 17.22 0.69 -3.44
N TYR A 217 18.45 0.18 -3.31
CA TYR A 217 19.06 -0.05 -2.01
C TYR A 217 19.56 1.27 -1.41
N GLN A 218 19.15 1.54 -0.19
CA GLN A 218 19.62 2.65 0.64
C GLN A 218 19.95 2.15 2.05
N GLN A 219 20.95 2.77 2.70
CA GLN A 219 21.32 2.43 4.07
C GLN A 219 20.22 2.91 5.04
N SER A 220 19.70 1.99 5.85
CA SER A 220 18.72 2.32 6.87
C SER A 220 19.36 2.95 8.10
N THR A 221 18.79 4.06 8.61
CA THR A 221 19.29 4.81 9.77
C THR A 221 18.19 5.06 10.82
N VAL A 222 18.55 5.68 11.94
CA VAL A 222 17.57 6.12 12.95
C VAL A 222 16.63 7.19 12.40
N ARG A 223 17.07 7.98 11.42
CA ARG A 223 16.21 8.97 10.74
C ARG A 223 15.01 8.29 10.06
N ASP A 224 15.23 7.16 9.39
CA ASP A 224 14.16 6.35 8.80
C ASP A 224 13.18 5.84 9.86
N ALA A 225 13.71 5.36 10.98
CA ALA A 225 12.90 4.88 12.09
C ALA A 225 11.98 5.98 12.67
N LEU A 226 12.50 7.21 12.81
CA LEU A 226 11.70 8.36 13.26
C LEU A 226 10.62 8.74 12.24
N VAL A 227 10.94 8.73 10.94
CA VAL A 227 9.92 8.89 9.88
C VAL A 227 8.82 7.84 10.01
N ALA A 228 9.20 6.58 10.20
CA ALA A 228 8.22 5.51 10.39
C ALA A 228 7.36 5.73 11.65
N GLY A 229 7.95 6.13 12.77
CA GLY A 229 7.23 6.40 14.00
C GLY A 229 6.24 7.56 13.89
N VAL A 230 6.66 8.69 13.30
CA VAL A 230 5.79 9.84 13.01
C VAL A 230 4.62 9.43 12.14
N THR A 231 4.90 8.72 11.05
CA THR A 231 3.89 8.31 10.08
C THR A 231 2.89 7.32 10.67
N LEU A 232 3.35 6.32 11.44
CA LEU A 232 2.47 5.37 12.13
C LEU A 232 1.59 6.05 13.19
N ASN A 233 2.08 7.07 13.90
CA ASN A 233 1.26 7.88 14.81
C ASN A 233 0.13 8.58 14.06
N ILE A 234 0.40 9.14 12.88
CA ILE A 234 -0.61 9.77 12.03
C ILE A 234 -1.68 8.74 11.61
N PHE A 235 -1.27 7.56 11.16
CA PHE A 235 -2.20 6.50 10.77
C PHE A 235 -3.08 6.05 11.93
N ASN A 236 -2.52 5.85 13.10
CA ASN A 236 -3.29 5.50 14.31
C ASN A 236 -4.30 6.58 14.67
N LYS A 237 -3.90 7.87 14.58
CA LYS A 237 -4.80 9.02 14.84
C LYS A 237 -6.00 9.04 13.88
N HIS A 238 -5.82 8.62 12.64
CA HIS A 238 -6.83 8.59 11.60
C HIS A 238 -7.37 7.17 11.31
N CYS A 239 -7.35 6.28 12.31
CA CYS A 239 -7.76 4.87 12.15
C CYS A 239 -9.25 4.69 11.79
N ASP A 240 -10.06 5.73 11.90
CA ASP A 240 -11.44 5.77 11.41
C ASP A 240 -11.51 5.68 9.87
N ARG A 241 -10.50 6.19 9.14
CA ARG A 241 -10.42 6.15 7.68
C ARG A 241 -9.22 5.32 7.19
N VAL A 242 -8.05 5.41 7.82
CA VAL A 242 -6.87 4.61 7.43
C VAL A 242 -7.04 3.17 7.93
N LYS A 243 -7.12 2.22 7.00
CA LYS A 243 -7.36 0.79 7.30
C LYS A 243 -6.20 -0.12 6.96
N MET A 244 -5.20 0.38 6.23
CA MET A 244 -3.99 -0.34 5.86
C MET A 244 -2.83 0.63 5.74
N ALA A 245 -1.64 0.18 6.14
CA ALA A 245 -0.40 0.95 6.00
C ALA A 245 0.76 -0.02 5.73
N ASN A 246 1.20 -0.09 4.48
CA ASN A 246 2.26 -0.99 4.02
C ASN A 246 3.51 -0.19 3.70
N ILE A 247 4.56 -0.33 4.53
CA ILE A 247 5.83 0.34 4.26
C ILE A 247 6.54 -0.24 3.03
N ALA A 248 7.21 0.59 2.29
CA ALA A 248 8.04 0.18 1.18
C ALA A 248 9.53 0.25 1.57
N GLN A 249 10.20 -0.93 1.78
CA GLN A 249 9.64 -2.27 1.59
C GLN A 249 10.08 -3.19 2.74
N MET A 250 9.70 -4.46 2.68
CA MET A 250 10.02 -5.40 3.77
C MET A 250 11.51 -5.77 3.80
N VAL A 251 12.12 -6.09 2.65
CA VAL A 251 13.48 -6.67 2.55
C VAL A 251 14.32 -5.96 1.51
N ASN A 252 15.51 -5.51 1.88
CA ASN A 252 16.60 -5.03 1.01
C ASN A 252 16.32 -3.84 0.09
N VAL A 253 15.15 -3.25 0.11
CA VAL A 253 14.72 -2.18 -0.82
C VAL A 253 14.21 -0.98 -0.05
N LEU A 254 14.58 0.23 -0.45
CA LEU A 254 14.16 1.50 0.16
C LEU A 254 14.32 1.47 1.69
N GLN A 255 13.29 1.86 2.42
CA GLN A 255 13.26 1.79 3.90
C GLN A 255 13.01 0.35 4.37
N ALA A 256 13.94 -0.56 4.10
CA ALA A 256 13.79 -1.97 4.42
C ALA A 256 13.61 -2.21 5.92
N VAL A 257 12.66 -3.07 6.27
CA VAL A 257 12.45 -3.51 7.65
C VAL A 257 13.55 -4.47 8.09
N ILE A 258 13.98 -5.36 7.19
CA ILE A 258 15.12 -6.26 7.38
C ILE A 258 16.08 -6.21 6.20
N LEU A 259 17.34 -6.47 6.46
CA LEU A 259 18.35 -6.66 5.43
C LEU A 259 18.85 -8.09 5.47
N THR A 260 19.08 -8.69 4.30
CA THR A 260 19.57 -10.06 4.16
C THR A 260 20.70 -10.13 3.14
N GLU A 261 21.69 -10.97 3.43
CA GLU A 261 22.78 -11.32 2.51
C GLU A 261 23.15 -12.78 2.73
N GLY A 262 22.81 -13.65 1.80
CA GLY A 262 22.93 -15.10 1.97
C GLY A 262 22.17 -15.57 3.22
N GLU A 263 22.86 -16.22 4.14
CA GLU A 263 22.28 -16.73 5.40
C GLU A 263 22.23 -15.66 6.51
N LYS A 264 22.77 -14.47 6.28
CA LYS A 264 22.80 -13.39 7.27
C LYS A 264 21.56 -12.53 7.19
N MET A 265 21.08 -12.05 8.34
CA MET A 265 19.97 -11.14 8.46
C MET A 265 20.26 -10.08 9.53
N VAL A 266 19.85 -8.83 9.24
CA VAL A 266 19.92 -7.71 10.19
C VAL A 266 18.55 -7.06 10.29
N LYS A 267 18.11 -6.80 11.52
CA LYS A 267 16.91 -5.99 11.81
C LYS A 267 17.31 -4.52 11.78
N THR A 268 16.66 -3.73 10.94
CA THR A 268 16.95 -2.30 10.80
C THR A 268 16.33 -1.49 11.96
N PRO A 269 16.72 -0.22 12.15
CA PRO A 269 16.02 0.66 13.10
C PRO A 269 14.52 0.72 12.86
N THR A 270 14.06 0.69 11.60
CA THR A 270 12.63 0.65 11.22
C THR A 270 11.93 -0.62 11.75
N TYR A 271 12.61 -1.78 11.74
CA TYR A 271 12.06 -3.01 12.35
C TYR A 271 11.66 -2.78 13.81
N HIS A 272 12.53 -2.12 14.58
CA HIS A 272 12.28 -1.91 16.00
C HIS A 272 11.06 -0.99 16.24
N VAL A 273 10.82 -0.02 15.37
CA VAL A 273 9.60 0.79 15.42
C VAL A 273 8.37 -0.08 15.18
N PHE A 274 8.34 -0.87 14.11
CA PHE A 274 7.22 -1.80 13.86
C PHE A 274 7.00 -2.78 15.00
N HIS A 275 8.09 -3.29 15.59
CA HIS A 275 8.00 -4.18 16.75
C HIS A 275 7.38 -3.50 17.98
N MET A 276 7.66 -2.22 18.23
CA MET A 276 7.01 -1.44 19.28
C MET A 276 5.52 -1.23 18.99
N TYR A 277 5.16 -0.94 17.72
CA TYR A 277 3.80 -0.65 17.29
C TYR A 277 2.89 -1.89 17.13
N ARG A 278 3.42 -3.11 17.22
CA ARG A 278 2.62 -4.35 17.03
C ARG A 278 1.38 -4.45 17.93
N HIS A 279 1.38 -3.77 19.05
CA HIS A 279 0.27 -3.77 20.02
C HIS A 279 -0.89 -2.85 19.62
N HIS A 280 -0.70 -1.99 18.63
CA HIS A 280 -1.75 -1.09 18.13
C HIS A 280 -2.71 -1.79 17.15
N GLN A 281 -2.33 -2.92 16.58
CA GLN A 281 -3.19 -3.67 15.67
C GLN A 281 -4.37 -4.27 16.42
N GLY A 282 -5.61 -3.95 15.97
CA GLY A 282 -6.84 -4.40 16.62
C GLY A 282 -7.12 -3.77 17.98
N ALA A 283 -6.36 -2.75 18.38
CA ALA A 283 -6.57 -2.00 19.60
C ALA A 283 -7.58 -0.85 19.39
N GLU A 284 -8.15 -0.36 20.48
CA GLU A 284 -9.01 0.81 20.48
C GLU A 284 -8.16 2.07 20.71
N LEU A 285 -8.36 3.09 19.86
CA LEU A 285 -7.70 4.38 20.00
C LEU A 285 -8.32 5.18 21.17
N LEU A 286 -7.50 5.48 22.17
CA LEU A 286 -7.87 6.38 23.23
C LEU A 286 -7.38 7.80 22.90
N ASN A 287 -8.25 8.80 23.14
CA ASN A 287 -7.86 10.19 23.00
C ASN A 287 -6.74 10.54 23.99
N SER A 288 -5.65 11.06 23.47
CA SER A 288 -4.52 11.51 24.28
C SER A 288 -4.11 12.90 23.87
N THR A 289 -3.69 13.69 24.86
CA THR A 289 -3.15 15.03 24.64
C THR A 289 -1.79 15.12 25.33
N LEU A 290 -0.78 15.48 24.56
CA LEU A 290 0.54 15.78 25.07
C LEU A 290 0.64 17.30 25.28
N SER A 291 0.80 17.73 26.53
CA SER A 291 1.07 19.14 26.85
C SER A 291 2.54 19.30 27.26
N GLY A 292 3.26 20.15 26.56
CA GLY A 292 4.65 20.48 26.82
C GLY A 292 5.17 21.46 25.78
N SER A 293 5.90 22.48 26.22
CA SER A 293 6.58 23.40 25.31
C SER A 293 7.94 22.83 24.96
N GLY A 294 7.98 21.98 23.93
CA GLY A 294 9.22 21.63 23.26
C GLY A 294 9.39 22.52 22.04
N GLU A 295 9.72 23.78 22.21
CA GLU A 295 10.32 24.55 21.14
C GLU A 295 11.75 24.05 20.98
N VAL A 296 12.02 23.36 19.89
CA VAL A 296 13.38 23.17 19.38
C VAL A 296 13.66 24.41 18.54
N GLY A 297 14.57 25.25 19.03
CA GLY A 297 14.96 26.48 18.31
C GLY A 297 15.71 26.20 17.02
#